data_a2db62c8931499b4c6fac6b0d8093eab
#
_entry.id   a2db62c8931499b4c6fac6b0d8093eab
#
_cell.length_a   1.000
_cell.length_b   1.000
_cell.length_c   1.000
_cell.angle_alpha   90.00
_cell.angle_beta   90.00
_cell.angle_gamma   90.00
#
_symmetry.space_group_name_H-M   'P 1'
#
loop_
_entity.id
_entity.type
_entity.pdbx_description
1 polymer ?
#
loop_
_entity_poly.entity_id
_entity_poly.type
_entity_poly.pdbx_seq_one_letter_code
_entity_poly.pdbx_strand_id
1 'polypeptide(L)'
;MAVYDLEEQESIDDLKAWWARWGTLVTWIAVAVAAVVVGVQGWRWWKASRAEAASALYAAVGAASRGEDAAKARDAMATLMDKYAGTGYASRAALLRAGQLWRDGDKAGARAQLTWIVDHADDDDLKQIARFRLAEALLDEKKVDEALKVLDAKHADAYAGLYADLRGDALAAAGRRDEARAAYQAAIAKIDAKTAYRHFVQVKLDSMGGAVVGPPKDADAIGKALSTPPAAGQPPAARP
;
A
#
# COMPACT_ATOMS: atom_id res chain seq x y z
N MET A 1 0.38 71.05 6.69
CA MET A 1 -0.51 69.93 6.73
C MET A 1 -1.21 69.63 5.40
N ALA A 2 -1.03 70.40 4.33
CA ALA A 2 -1.77 70.23 3.07
C ALA A 2 -1.08 69.41 2.00
N VAL A 3 0.15 68.97 2.21
CA VAL A 3 0.91 68.21 1.19
C VAL A 3 0.60 66.71 1.25
N TYR A 4 0.30 66.21 2.45
CA TYR A 4 -0.11 64.77 2.61
C TYR A 4 -1.49 64.45 2.03
N ASP A 5 -2.42 65.41 2.03
CA ASP A 5 -3.77 65.24 1.45
C ASP A 5 -3.76 65.07 -0.08
N LEU A 6 -2.80 65.68 -0.79
CA LEU A 6 -2.71 65.61 -2.25
C LEU A 6 -2.12 64.28 -2.74
N GLU A 7 -1.08 63.77 -2.08
CA GLU A 7 -0.49 62.47 -2.39
C GLU A 7 -1.47 61.31 -2.08
N GLU A 8 -2.27 61.46 -1.01
CA GLU A 8 -3.30 60.48 -0.66
C GLU A 8 -4.47 60.48 -1.65
N GLN A 9 -4.87 61.66 -2.17
CA GLN A 9 -5.92 61.77 -3.21
C GLN A 9 -5.44 61.22 -4.55
N GLU A 10 -4.19 61.48 -4.97
CA GLU A 10 -3.60 60.93 -6.20
C GLU A 10 -3.53 59.40 -6.16
N SER A 11 -3.10 58.80 -5.05
CA SER A 11 -3.03 57.35 -4.87
C SER A 11 -4.42 56.68 -4.90
N ILE A 12 -5.46 57.35 -4.37
CA ILE A 12 -6.84 56.86 -4.40
C ILE A 12 -7.40 56.90 -5.84
N ASP A 13 -7.10 57.95 -6.59
CA ASP A 13 -7.60 58.10 -7.97
C ASP A 13 -6.89 57.12 -8.93
N ASP A 14 -5.61 56.85 -8.74
CA ASP A 14 -4.89 55.80 -9.45
C ASP A 14 -5.48 54.39 -9.15
N LEU A 15 -5.80 54.11 -7.90
CA LEU A 15 -6.45 52.88 -7.49
C LEU A 15 -7.85 52.72 -8.14
N LYS A 16 -8.64 53.81 -8.17
CA LYS A 16 -9.96 53.80 -8.86
C LYS A 16 -9.81 53.56 -10.36
N ALA A 17 -8.84 54.22 -11.01
CA ALA A 17 -8.58 54.06 -12.43
C ALA A 17 -8.12 52.62 -12.76
N TRP A 18 -7.25 52.04 -11.92
CA TRP A 18 -6.84 50.66 -12.03
C TRP A 18 -8.03 49.69 -11.86
N TRP A 19 -8.86 49.91 -10.82
CA TRP A 19 -10.06 49.10 -10.56
C TRP A 19 -11.09 49.20 -11.69
N ALA A 20 -11.30 50.40 -12.24
CA ALA A 20 -12.19 50.59 -13.38
C ALA A 20 -11.75 49.81 -14.62
N ARG A 21 -10.43 49.58 -14.81
CA ARG A 21 -9.84 48.83 -15.91
C ARG A 21 -9.81 47.35 -15.67
N TRP A 22 -9.43 46.90 -14.46
CA TRP A 22 -9.12 45.51 -14.15
C TRP A 22 -10.11 44.88 -13.15
N GLY A 23 -10.96 45.66 -12.49
CA GLY A 23 -11.83 45.18 -11.42
C GLY A 23 -12.73 44.02 -11.83
N THR A 24 -13.28 44.05 -13.04
CA THR A 24 -14.12 42.97 -13.55
C THR A 24 -13.31 41.68 -13.70
N LEU A 25 -12.09 41.77 -14.23
CA LEU A 25 -11.20 40.61 -14.36
C LEU A 25 -10.80 40.00 -13.02
N VAL A 26 -10.40 40.89 -12.08
CA VAL A 26 -10.02 40.48 -10.71
C VAL A 26 -11.20 39.82 -9.99
N THR A 27 -12.41 40.39 -10.15
CA THR A 27 -13.61 39.79 -9.57
C THR A 27 -13.88 38.39 -10.12
N TRP A 28 -13.78 38.20 -11.46
CA TRP A 28 -13.98 36.88 -12.05
C TRP A 28 -12.90 35.87 -11.62
N ILE A 29 -11.65 36.30 -11.50
CA ILE A 29 -10.57 35.46 -10.95
C ILE A 29 -10.88 35.08 -9.49
N ALA A 30 -11.28 36.02 -8.68
CA ALA A 30 -11.64 35.77 -7.27
C ALA A 30 -12.82 34.79 -7.15
N VAL A 31 -13.85 34.96 -7.99
CA VAL A 31 -15.00 34.03 -8.05
C VAL A 31 -14.56 32.63 -8.50
N ALA A 32 -13.70 32.54 -9.50
CA ALA A 32 -13.18 31.25 -9.97
C ALA A 32 -12.36 30.54 -8.89
N VAL A 33 -11.47 31.25 -8.21
CA VAL A 33 -10.69 30.72 -7.08
C VAL A 33 -11.61 30.26 -5.95
N ALA A 34 -12.61 31.07 -5.57
CA ALA A 34 -13.57 30.68 -4.56
C ALA A 34 -14.35 29.42 -4.93
N ALA A 35 -14.79 29.30 -6.20
CA ALA A 35 -15.48 28.14 -6.69
C ALA A 35 -14.60 26.86 -6.61
N VAL A 36 -13.31 26.98 -6.98
CA VAL A 36 -12.35 25.88 -6.87
C VAL A 36 -12.16 25.47 -5.39
N VAL A 37 -11.98 26.43 -4.49
CA VAL A 37 -11.82 26.16 -3.04
C VAL A 37 -13.04 25.45 -2.48
N VAL A 38 -14.25 25.95 -2.78
CA VAL A 38 -15.51 25.31 -2.34
C VAL A 38 -15.66 23.91 -2.92
N GLY A 39 -15.33 23.72 -4.21
CA GLY A 39 -15.37 22.42 -4.87
C GLY A 39 -14.40 21.41 -4.21
N VAL A 40 -13.16 21.82 -3.97
CA VAL A 40 -12.15 20.99 -3.29
C VAL A 40 -12.58 20.65 -1.87
N GLN A 41 -13.10 21.62 -1.12
CA GLN A 41 -13.52 21.44 0.27
C GLN A 41 -14.75 20.51 0.36
N GLY A 42 -15.73 20.68 -0.54
CA GLY A 42 -16.90 19.80 -0.65
C GLY A 42 -16.50 18.37 -1.01
N TRP A 43 -15.57 18.19 -1.96
CA TRP A 43 -15.03 16.89 -2.32
C TRP A 43 -14.29 16.21 -1.15
N ARG A 44 -13.46 16.96 -0.41
CA ARG A 44 -12.75 16.45 0.78
C ARG A 44 -13.71 16.02 1.87
N TRP A 45 -14.74 16.84 2.15
CA TRP A 45 -15.77 16.50 3.12
C TRP A 45 -16.54 15.23 2.72
N TRP A 46 -16.94 15.13 1.46
CA TRP A 46 -17.63 13.94 0.93
C TRP A 46 -16.76 12.70 1.06
N LYS A 47 -15.46 12.76 0.69
CA LYS A 47 -14.53 11.65 0.88
C LYS A 47 -14.38 11.26 2.35
N ALA A 48 -14.26 12.23 3.25
CA ALA A 48 -14.14 12.01 4.69
C ALA A 48 -15.39 11.31 5.27
N SER A 49 -16.58 11.79 4.92
CA SER A 49 -17.84 11.19 5.36
C SER A 49 -17.99 9.73 4.85
N ARG A 50 -17.63 9.47 3.60
CA ARG A 50 -17.60 8.10 3.08
C ARG A 50 -16.60 7.21 3.79
N ALA A 51 -15.42 7.74 4.10
CA ALA A 51 -14.39 7.00 4.85
C ALA A 51 -14.83 6.68 6.27
N GLU A 52 -15.52 7.59 6.95
CA GLU A 52 -16.09 7.39 8.29
C GLU A 52 -17.13 6.26 8.30
N ALA A 53 -18.11 6.32 7.38
CA ALA A 53 -19.11 5.26 7.23
C ALA A 53 -18.46 3.90 6.90
N ALA A 54 -17.46 3.87 6.02
CA ALA A 54 -16.73 2.66 5.66
C ALA A 54 -15.91 2.11 6.84
N SER A 55 -15.36 2.98 7.71
CA SER A 55 -14.59 2.55 8.88
C SER A 55 -15.43 1.78 9.90
N ALA A 56 -16.68 2.20 10.11
CA ALA A 56 -17.62 1.51 10.99
C ALA A 56 -17.96 0.10 10.47
N LEU A 57 -18.17 -0.04 9.16
CA LEU A 57 -18.40 -1.34 8.52
C LEU A 57 -17.13 -2.21 8.59
N TYR A 58 -15.95 -1.64 8.37
CA TYR A 58 -14.68 -2.37 8.51
C TYR A 58 -14.48 -2.92 9.93
N ALA A 59 -14.83 -2.14 10.97
CA ALA A 59 -14.80 -2.59 12.34
C ALA A 59 -15.71 -3.81 12.57
N ALA A 60 -16.91 -3.84 11.96
CA ALA A 60 -17.81 -4.98 12.02
C ALA A 60 -17.23 -6.23 11.32
N VAL A 61 -16.55 -6.07 10.18
CA VAL A 61 -15.83 -7.18 9.52
C VAL A 61 -14.69 -7.71 10.40
N GLY A 62 -13.96 -6.84 11.08
CA GLY A 62 -12.89 -7.21 12.03
C GLY A 62 -13.41 -7.94 13.27
N ALA A 63 -14.61 -7.59 13.76
CA ALA A 63 -15.23 -8.23 14.91
C ALA A 63 -15.54 -9.71 14.67
N ALA A 64 -15.98 -10.08 13.46
CA ALA A 64 -16.19 -11.47 13.09
C ALA A 64 -14.92 -12.33 13.11
N SER A 65 -13.76 -11.73 12.87
CA SER A 65 -12.47 -12.44 12.98
C SER A 65 -12.14 -12.86 14.41
N ARG A 66 -12.82 -12.27 15.40
CA ARG A 66 -12.72 -12.57 16.83
C ARG A 66 -13.83 -13.49 17.35
N GLY A 67 -14.64 -14.05 16.44
CA GLY A 67 -15.75 -14.95 16.82
C GLY A 67 -17.08 -14.26 17.10
N GLU A 68 -17.20 -12.96 16.79
CA GLU A 68 -18.45 -12.22 16.89
C GLU A 68 -19.32 -12.44 15.63
N ASP A 69 -20.51 -11.91 15.59
CA ASP A 69 -21.56 -12.10 14.58
C ASP A 69 -21.08 -12.20 13.11
N ALA A 70 -20.93 -13.42 12.62
CA ALA A 70 -20.48 -13.71 11.26
C ALA A 70 -21.48 -13.28 10.17
N ALA A 71 -22.78 -13.19 10.49
CA ALA A 71 -23.79 -12.71 9.57
C ALA A 71 -23.63 -11.20 9.36
N LYS A 72 -23.54 -10.44 10.44
CA LYS A 72 -23.31 -8.99 10.41
C LYS A 72 -22.03 -8.62 9.64
N ALA A 73 -20.97 -9.42 9.81
CA ALA A 73 -19.73 -9.19 9.07
C ALA A 73 -19.86 -9.43 7.56
N ARG A 74 -20.65 -10.44 7.16
CA ARG A 74 -20.92 -10.68 5.72
C ARG A 74 -21.69 -9.52 5.10
N ASP A 75 -22.71 -9.01 5.80
CA ASP A 75 -23.51 -7.88 5.33
C ASP A 75 -22.68 -6.60 5.27
N ALA A 76 -21.83 -6.37 6.28
CA ALA A 76 -20.90 -5.25 6.30
C ALA A 76 -19.88 -5.33 5.14
N MET A 77 -19.35 -6.53 4.86
CA MET A 77 -18.44 -6.78 3.76
C MET A 77 -19.11 -6.52 2.41
N ALA A 78 -20.31 -7.04 2.19
CA ALA A 78 -21.07 -6.80 0.96
C ALA A 78 -21.33 -5.30 0.76
N THR A 79 -21.71 -4.58 1.82
CA THR A 79 -21.94 -3.13 1.78
C THR A 79 -20.65 -2.37 1.48
N LEU A 80 -19.51 -2.76 2.06
CA LEU A 80 -18.21 -2.15 1.77
C LEU A 80 -17.84 -2.31 0.30
N MET A 81 -18.00 -3.50 -0.25
CA MET A 81 -17.62 -3.78 -1.65
C MET A 81 -18.57 -3.11 -2.64
N ASP A 82 -19.85 -2.96 -2.32
CA ASP A 82 -20.85 -2.34 -3.19
C ASP A 82 -20.79 -0.80 -3.14
N LYS A 83 -20.91 -0.23 -1.94
CA LYS A 83 -21.10 1.22 -1.77
C LYS A 83 -19.81 2.00 -1.52
N TYR A 84 -18.78 1.36 -1.02
CA TYR A 84 -17.54 1.99 -0.55
C TYR A 84 -16.28 1.41 -1.22
N ALA A 85 -16.42 0.79 -2.39
CA ALA A 85 -15.34 0.13 -3.13
C ALA A 85 -14.07 0.98 -3.29
N GLY A 86 -14.21 2.28 -3.60
CA GLY A 86 -13.09 3.22 -3.73
C GLY A 86 -12.51 3.71 -2.39
N THR A 87 -12.90 3.13 -1.24
CA THR A 87 -12.27 3.46 0.05
C THR A 87 -11.20 2.44 0.42
N GLY A 88 -10.12 2.90 1.04
CA GLY A 88 -9.09 1.99 1.55
C GLY A 88 -9.62 0.97 2.57
N TYR A 89 -10.77 1.22 3.20
CA TYR A 89 -11.41 0.29 4.13
C TYR A 89 -11.99 -0.94 3.43
N ALA A 90 -12.61 -0.76 2.25
CA ALA A 90 -13.11 -1.88 1.46
C ALA A 90 -11.99 -2.82 1.02
N SER A 91 -10.90 -2.27 0.50
CA SER A 91 -9.72 -3.05 0.08
C SER A 91 -9.04 -3.77 1.25
N ARG A 92 -8.93 -3.13 2.42
CA ARG A 92 -8.38 -3.78 3.63
C ARG A 92 -9.31 -4.88 4.15
N ALA A 93 -10.62 -4.68 4.10
CA ALA A 93 -11.60 -5.71 4.46
C ALA A 93 -11.51 -6.92 3.53
N ALA A 94 -11.39 -6.68 2.21
CA ALA A 94 -11.21 -7.73 1.22
C ALA A 94 -9.89 -8.50 1.43
N LEU A 95 -8.80 -7.82 1.78
CA LEU A 95 -7.52 -8.47 2.09
C LEU A 95 -7.62 -9.34 3.36
N LEU A 96 -8.27 -8.84 4.40
CA LEU A 96 -8.53 -9.60 5.63
C LEU A 96 -9.35 -10.86 5.33
N ARG A 97 -10.42 -10.70 4.53
CA ARG A 97 -11.28 -11.80 4.13
C ARG A 97 -10.56 -12.82 3.26
N ALA A 98 -9.72 -12.39 2.32
CA ALA A 98 -8.88 -13.28 1.52
C ALA A 98 -7.99 -14.17 2.42
N GLY A 99 -7.35 -13.57 3.44
CA GLY A 99 -6.55 -14.33 4.40
C GLY A 99 -7.35 -15.31 5.26
N GLN A 100 -8.62 -15.01 5.59
CA GLN A 100 -9.51 -15.93 6.29
C GLN A 100 -9.89 -17.10 5.39
N LEU A 101 -10.39 -16.82 4.19
CA LEU A 101 -10.78 -17.84 3.21
C LEU A 101 -9.63 -18.78 2.87
N TRP A 102 -8.42 -18.23 2.77
CA TRP A 102 -7.22 -19.04 2.56
C TRP A 102 -6.97 -20.04 3.70
N ARG A 103 -7.08 -19.60 4.97
CA ARG A 103 -6.94 -20.48 6.14
C ARG A 103 -8.05 -21.52 6.24
N ASP A 104 -9.26 -21.15 5.82
CA ASP A 104 -10.42 -22.03 5.80
C ASP A 104 -10.40 -23.03 4.63
N GLY A 105 -9.38 -22.93 3.73
CA GLY A 105 -9.21 -23.79 2.57
C GLY A 105 -10.01 -23.37 1.32
N ASP A 106 -10.79 -22.29 1.40
CA ASP A 106 -11.47 -21.69 0.23
C ASP A 106 -10.51 -20.84 -0.60
N LYS A 107 -9.64 -21.52 -1.33
CA LYS A 107 -8.64 -20.86 -2.19
C LYS A 107 -9.28 -20.05 -3.31
N ALA A 108 -10.39 -20.51 -3.86
CA ALA A 108 -11.10 -19.82 -4.94
C ALA A 108 -11.70 -18.50 -4.43
N GLY A 109 -12.36 -18.51 -3.28
CA GLY A 109 -12.87 -17.31 -2.63
C GLY A 109 -11.77 -16.33 -2.25
N ALA A 110 -10.63 -16.82 -1.73
CA ALA A 110 -9.49 -15.97 -1.41
C ALA A 110 -8.96 -15.25 -2.66
N ARG A 111 -8.76 -15.96 -3.78
CA ARG A 111 -8.35 -15.35 -5.05
C ARG A 111 -9.35 -14.32 -5.56
N ALA A 112 -10.64 -14.62 -5.47
CA ALA A 112 -11.68 -13.67 -5.89
C ALA A 112 -11.60 -12.34 -5.12
N GLN A 113 -11.33 -12.39 -3.79
CA GLN A 113 -11.13 -11.19 -2.99
C GLN A 113 -9.87 -10.41 -3.41
N LEU A 114 -8.75 -11.12 -3.66
CA LEU A 114 -7.51 -10.48 -4.10
C LEU A 114 -7.65 -9.84 -5.49
N THR A 115 -8.30 -10.53 -6.43
CA THR A 115 -8.62 -9.98 -7.75
C THR A 115 -9.50 -8.73 -7.64
N TRP A 116 -10.53 -8.78 -6.78
CA TRP A 116 -11.38 -7.63 -6.55
C TRP A 116 -10.58 -6.39 -6.07
N ILE A 117 -9.59 -6.57 -5.18
CA ILE A 117 -8.73 -5.47 -4.74
C ILE A 117 -7.91 -4.91 -5.91
N VAL A 118 -7.33 -5.77 -6.75
CA VAL A 118 -6.56 -5.36 -7.93
C VAL A 118 -7.38 -4.49 -8.86
N ASP A 119 -8.67 -4.80 -9.01
CA ASP A 119 -9.57 -4.13 -9.94
C ASP A 119 -10.17 -2.83 -9.37
N HIS A 120 -10.40 -2.75 -8.05
CA HIS A 120 -11.21 -1.69 -7.45
C HIS A 120 -10.49 -0.79 -6.43
N ALA A 121 -9.30 -1.17 -5.93
CA ALA A 121 -8.61 -0.32 -4.96
C ALA A 121 -8.13 0.99 -5.63
N ASP A 122 -8.33 2.12 -4.94
CA ASP A 122 -7.73 3.40 -5.34
C ASP A 122 -6.26 3.52 -4.88
N ASP A 123 -5.90 2.75 -3.85
CA ASP A 123 -4.58 2.74 -3.22
C ASP A 123 -3.65 1.78 -4.00
N ASP A 124 -2.64 2.34 -4.65
CA ASP A 124 -1.68 1.58 -5.46
C ASP A 124 -0.86 0.59 -4.62
N ASP A 125 -0.56 0.89 -3.36
CA ASP A 125 0.15 -0.03 -2.46
C ASP A 125 -0.71 -1.25 -2.15
N LEU A 126 -2.00 -1.07 -1.87
CA LEU A 126 -2.93 -2.18 -1.67
C LEU A 126 -3.09 -3.03 -2.93
N LYS A 127 -3.12 -2.41 -4.12
CA LYS A 127 -3.11 -3.17 -5.39
C LYS A 127 -1.87 -4.03 -5.53
N GLN A 128 -0.71 -3.49 -5.21
CA GLN A 128 0.56 -4.22 -5.34
C GLN A 128 0.63 -5.38 -4.34
N ILE A 129 0.22 -5.15 -3.09
CA ILE A 129 0.13 -6.21 -2.08
C ILE A 129 -0.84 -7.30 -2.54
N ALA A 130 -2.01 -6.92 -3.06
CA ALA A 130 -3.01 -7.88 -3.54
C ALA A 130 -2.50 -8.70 -4.74
N ARG A 131 -1.81 -8.08 -5.70
CA ARG A 131 -1.17 -8.78 -6.83
C ARG A 131 -0.12 -9.76 -6.34
N PHE A 132 0.73 -9.36 -5.42
CA PHE A 132 1.75 -10.23 -4.83
C PHE A 132 1.10 -11.46 -4.18
N ARG A 133 0.09 -11.25 -3.32
CA ARG A 133 -0.66 -12.33 -2.67
C ARG A 133 -1.44 -13.20 -3.66
N LEU A 134 -1.96 -12.61 -4.74
CA LEU A 134 -2.63 -13.35 -5.81
C LEU A 134 -1.65 -14.27 -6.54
N ALA A 135 -0.44 -13.77 -6.83
CA ALA A 135 0.61 -14.58 -7.45
C ALA A 135 1.04 -15.73 -6.53
N GLU A 136 1.24 -15.50 -5.22
CA GLU A 136 1.51 -16.56 -4.24
C GLU A 136 0.40 -17.63 -4.25
N ALA A 137 -0.86 -17.19 -4.22
CA ALA A 137 -2.01 -18.09 -4.24
C ALA A 137 -2.07 -18.95 -5.54
N LEU A 138 -1.76 -18.34 -6.67
CA LEU A 138 -1.69 -19.03 -7.96
C LEU A 138 -0.54 -20.06 -8.00
N LEU A 139 0.61 -19.74 -7.41
CA LEU A 139 1.74 -20.67 -7.31
C LEU A 139 1.41 -21.88 -6.43
N ASP A 140 0.76 -21.66 -5.30
CA ASP A 140 0.29 -22.76 -4.43
C ASP A 140 -0.70 -23.70 -5.16
N GLU A 141 -1.47 -23.16 -6.11
CA GLU A 141 -2.36 -23.93 -6.98
C GLU A 141 -1.65 -24.52 -8.22
N LYS A 142 -0.32 -24.34 -8.34
CA LYS A 142 0.51 -24.75 -9.49
C LYS A 142 0.14 -24.07 -10.82
N LYS A 143 -0.51 -22.89 -10.76
CA LYS A 143 -0.90 -22.06 -11.91
C LYS A 143 0.21 -21.09 -12.26
N VAL A 144 1.38 -21.61 -12.61
CA VAL A 144 2.62 -20.84 -12.76
C VAL A 144 2.50 -19.74 -13.81
N ASP A 145 1.92 -20.04 -14.98
CA ASP A 145 1.78 -19.05 -16.06
C ASP A 145 0.85 -17.89 -15.69
N GLU A 146 -0.21 -18.18 -14.92
CA GLU A 146 -1.11 -17.14 -14.40
C GLU A 146 -0.38 -16.27 -13.36
N ALA A 147 0.41 -16.87 -12.47
CA ALA A 147 1.20 -16.15 -11.48
C ALA A 147 2.22 -15.21 -12.15
N LEU A 148 2.93 -15.70 -13.17
CA LEU A 148 3.88 -14.90 -13.95
C LEU A 148 3.20 -13.68 -14.60
N LYS A 149 2.01 -13.86 -15.19
CA LYS A 149 1.22 -12.75 -15.77
C LYS A 149 0.86 -11.69 -14.74
N VAL A 150 0.49 -12.10 -13.52
CA VAL A 150 0.18 -11.16 -12.44
C VAL A 150 1.42 -10.39 -12.00
N LEU A 151 2.59 -11.05 -11.95
CA LEU A 151 3.87 -10.44 -11.57
C LEU A 151 4.45 -9.53 -12.66
N ASP A 152 4.06 -9.68 -13.91
CA ASP A 152 4.46 -8.81 -15.02
C ASP A 152 3.80 -7.42 -14.98
N ALA A 153 2.78 -7.24 -14.14
CA ALA A 153 2.11 -5.95 -13.99
C ALA A 153 3.07 -4.89 -13.43
N LYS A 154 2.91 -3.64 -13.93
CA LYS A 154 3.69 -2.51 -13.43
C LYS A 154 3.55 -2.35 -11.92
N HIS A 155 4.66 -2.23 -11.22
CA HIS A 155 4.74 -2.02 -9.77
C HIS A 155 5.72 -0.89 -9.43
N ALA A 156 5.62 -0.33 -8.21
CA ALA A 156 6.59 0.65 -7.71
C ALA A 156 7.93 -0.02 -7.40
N ASP A 157 9.01 0.75 -7.50
CA ASP A 157 10.39 0.26 -7.29
C ASP A 157 10.60 -0.33 -5.88
N ALA A 158 9.85 0.15 -4.89
CA ALA A 158 9.86 -0.40 -3.53
C ALA A 158 9.46 -1.88 -3.45
N TYR A 159 8.64 -2.37 -4.39
CA TYR A 159 8.20 -3.77 -4.45
C TYR A 159 9.04 -4.62 -5.41
N ALA A 160 9.94 -4.01 -6.19
CA ALA A 160 10.66 -4.68 -7.26
C ALA A 160 11.45 -5.91 -6.76
N GLY A 161 12.06 -5.83 -5.59
CA GLY A 161 12.79 -6.96 -4.99
C GLY A 161 11.88 -8.14 -4.64
N LEU A 162 10.71 -7.87 -4.05
CA LEU A 162 9.73 -8.89 -3.67
C LEU A 162 9.11 -9.55 -4.91
N TYR A 163 8.75 -8.76 -5.92
CA TYR A 163 8.18 -9.27 -7.17
C TYR A 163 9.19 -10.11 -7.95
N ALA A 164 10.45 -9.69 -7.99
CA ALA A 164 11.52 -10.45 -8.64
C ALA A 164 11.82 -11.78 -7.91
N ASP A 165 11.77 -11.81 -6.57
CA ASP A 165 11.94 -13.03 -5.79
C ASP A 165 10.80 -14.03 -6.09
N LEU A 166 9.55 -13.59 -6.00
CA LEU A 166 8.40 -14.46 -6.27
C LEU A 166 8.35 -14.92 -7.74
N ARG A 167 8.81 -14.07 -8.68
CA ARG A 167 9.01 -14.48 -10.08
C ARG A 167 10.05 -15.59 -10.18
N GLY A 168 11.14 -15.50 -9.41
CA GLY A 168 12.14 -16.57 -9.31
C GLY A 168 11.53 -17.88 -8.82
N ASP A 169 10.68 -17.82 -7.78
CA ASP A 169 9.96 -19.00 -7.26
C ASP A 169 9.04 -19.60 -8.33
N ALA A 170 8.30 -18.78 -9.07
CA ALA A 170 7.44 -19.20 -10.17
C ALA A 170 8.21 -19.92 -11.28
N LEU A 171 9.32 -19.33 -11.71
CA LEU A 171 10.18 -19.88 -12.76
C LEU A 171 10.87 -21.16 -12.31
N ALA A 172 11.31 -21.23 -11.04
CA ALA A 172 11.87 -22.44 -10.46
C ALA A 172 10.85 -23.58 -10.41
N ALA A 173 9.61 -23.28 -10.01
CA ALA A 173 8.51 -24.25 -10.02
C ALA A 173 8.16 -24.76 -11.43
N ALA A 174 8.37 -23.92 -12.47
CA ALA A 174 8.24 -24.32 -13.89
C ALA A 174 9.45 -25.08 -14.43
N GLY A 175 10.51 -25.28 -13.64
CA GLY A 175 11.76 -25.89 -14.10
C GLY A 175 12.65 -24.99 -14.95
N ARG A 176 12.32 -23.69 -15.08
CA ARG A 176 13.04 -22.68 -15.88
C ARG A 176 14.22 -22.11 -15.08
N ARG A 177 15.20 -22.95 -14.78
CA ARG A 177 16.27 -22.66 -13.79
C ARG A 177 17.11 -21.42 -14.12
N ASP A 178 17.48 -21.22 -15.38
CA ASP A 178 18.33 -20.07 -15.75
C ASP A 178 17.57 -18.73 -15.61
N GLU A 179 16.28 -18.75 -15.94
CA GLU A 179 15.42 -17.58 -15.76
C GLU A 179 15.11 -17.32 -14.26
N ALA A 180 14.92 -18.39 -13.48
CA ALA A 180 14.77 -18.27 -12.03
C ALA A 180 16.01 -17.64 -11.38
N ARG A 181 17.21 -18.08 -11.81
CA ARG A 181 18.48 -17.50 -11.37
C ARG A 181 18.55 -16.01 -11.67
N ALA A 182 18.23 -15.60 -12.90
CA ALA A 182 18.23 -14.19 -13.29
C ALA A 182 17.23 -13.36 -12.45
N ALA A 183 16.05 -13.93 -12.17
CA ALA A 183 15.04 -13.27 -11.33
C ALA A 183 15.52 -13.09 -9.87
N TYR A 184 16.12 -14.10 -9.24
CA TYR A 184 16.69 -13.97 -7.91
C TYR A 184 17.85 -12.98 -7.85
N GLN A 185 18.72 -12.93 -8.88
CA GLN A 185 19.76 -11.91 -8.98
C GLN A 185 19.17 -10.51 -9.03
N ALA A 186 18.12 -10.30 -9.82
CA ALA A 186 17.41 -9.03 -9.87
C ALA A 186 16.77 -8.66 -8.51
N ALA A 187 16.22 -9.66 -7.80
CA ALA A 187 15.67 -9.45 -6.46
C ALA A 187 16.76 -8.97 -5.48
N ILE A 188 17.90 -9.66 -5.44
CA ILE A 188 19.04 -9.32 -4.56
C ILE A 188 19.57 -7.90 -4.85
N ALA A 189 19.58 -7.48 -6.11
CA ALA A 189 20.02 -6.14 -6.50
C ALA A 189 19.11 -5.02 -5.97
N LYS A 190 17.83 -5.34 -5.69
CA LYS A 190 16.80 -4.38 -5.24
C LYS A 190 16.52 -4.44 -3.73
N ILE A 191 16.86 -5.54 -3.07
CA ILE A 191 16.64 -5.74 -1.63
C ILE A 191 17.81 -5.12 -0.86
N ASP A 192 17.49 -4.39 0.23
CA ASP A 192 18.52 -3.80 1.11
C ASP A 192 19.47 -4.88 1.64
N ALA A 193 20.76 -4.60 1.52
CA ALA A 193 21.85 -5.50 1.90
C ALA A 193 21.82 -5.92 3.38
N LYS A 194 21.20 -5.13 4.25
CA LYS A 194 21.15 -5.35 5.71
C LYS A 194 19.96 -6.20 6.16
N THR A 195 19.04 -6.58 5.24
CA THR A 195 17.86 -7.34 5.61
C THR A 195 18.13 -8.83 5.61
N ALA A 196 17.58 -9.54 6.62
CA ALA A 196 17.60 -11.00 6.67
C ALA A 196 16.91 -11.62 5.43
N TYR A 197 15.95 -10.92 4.85
CA TYR A 197 15.24 -11.35 3.65
C TYR A 197 16.18 -11.49 2.44
N ARG A 198 17.14 -10.60 2.27
CA ARG A 198 18.14 -10.71 1.21
C ARG A 198 18.94 -12.01 1.32
N HIS A 199 19.31 -12.40 2.53
CA HIS A 199 20.02 -13.68 2.75
C HIS A 199 19.14 -14.88 2.36
N PHE A 200 17.85 -14.84 2.67
CA PHE A 200 16.91 -15.87 2.26
C PHE A 200 16.83 -16.00 0.73
N VAL A 201 16.77 -14.89 0.00
CA VAL A 201 16.80 -14.90 -1.47
C VAL A 201 18.14 -15.41 -2.03
N GLN A 202 19.26 -15.08 -1.34
CA GLN A 202 20.58 -15.59 -1.71
C GLN A 202 20.62 -17.13 -1.63
N VAL A 203 20.06 -17.72 -0.57
CA VAL A 203 19.97 -19.20 -0.46
C VAL A 203 19.19 -19.81 -1.62
N LYS A 204 18.09 -19.18 -2.04
CA LYS A 204 17.33 -19.61 -3.23
C LYS A 204 18.21 -19.57 -4.50
N LEU A 205 18.93 -18.45 -4.69
CA LEU A 205 19.83 -18.30 -5.83
C LEU A 205 20.92 -19.37 -5.85
N ASP A 206 21.54 -19.64 -4.71
CA ASP A 206 22.61 -20.65 -4.58
C ASP A 206 22.09 -22.06 -4.90
N SER A 207 20.85 -22.37 -4.53
CA SER A 207 20.17 -23.63 -4.85
C SER A 207 19.93 -23.83 -6.36
N MET A 208 19.92 -22.75 -7.14
CA MET A 208 19.81 -22.79 -8.60
C MET A 208 21.17 -23.03 -9.29
N GLY A 209 22.26 -23.31 -8.55
CA GLY A 209 23.59 -23.55 -9.10
C GLY A 209 24.36 -22.23 -9.36
N GLY A 210 24.05 -21.16 -8.64
CA GLY A 210 24.90 -19.97 -8.50
C GLY A 210 26.17 -20.31 -7.73
N ALA A 211 27.24 -19.54 -7.92
CA ALA A 211 28.44 -19.67 -7.10
C ALA A 211 28.04 -19.51 -5.62
N VAL A 212 28.38 -20.49 -4.80
CA VAL A 212 28.17 -20.44 -3.35
C VAL A 212 28.94 -19.23 -2.82
N VAL A 213 28.25 -18.14 -2.56
CA VAL A 213 28.80 -17.08 -1.73
C VAL A 213 28.81 -17.68 -0.32
N GLY A 214 30.00 -17.95 0.20
CA GLY A 214 30.16 -18.54 1.53
C GLY A 214 29.34 -17.79 2.59
N PRO A 215 29.07 -18.42 3.75
CA PRO A 215 28.28 -17.81 4.80
C PRO A 215 28.81 -16.40 5.10
N PRO A 216 27.95 -15.40 5.35
CA PRO A 216 28.40 -14.07 5.71
C PRO A 216 29.38 -14.18 6.88
N LYS A 217 30.48 -13.40 6.85
CA LYS A 217 31.51 -13.42 7.90
C LYS A 217 30.97 -13.21 9.32
N ASP A 218 29.70 -12.82 9.43
CA ASP A 218 29.00 -12.56 10.69
C ASP A 218 27.97 -13.65 11.07
N ALA A 219 27.98 -14.81 10.38
CA ALA A 219 27.05 -15.92 10.68
C ALA A 219 27.21 -16.39 12.16
N ASP A 220 28.43 -16.39 12.67
CA ASP A 220 28.72 -16.72 14.07
C ASP A 220 28.13 -15.68 15.07
N ALA A 221 28.10 -14.42 14.69
CA ALA A 221 27.50 -13.36 15.50
C ALA A 221 25.96 -13.48 15.56
N ILE A 222 25.31 -13.87 14.45
CA ILE A 222 23.87 -14.12 14.38
C ILE A 222 23.49 -15.36 15.18
N GLY A 223 24.26 -16.44 15.06
CA GLY A 223 24.07 -17.66 15.86
C GLY A 223 24.19 -17.39 17.36
N LYS A 224 25.14 -16.55 17.77
CA LYS A 224 25.36 -16.16 19.16
C LYS A 224 24.24 -15.23 19.68
N ALA A 225 23.72 -14.34 18.85
CA ALA A 225 22.61 -13.46 19.20
C ALA A 225 21.27 -14.22 19.39
N LEU A 226 21.04 -15.25 18.60
CA LEU A 226 19.85 -16.11 18.69
C LEU A 226 19.93 -17.13 19.85
N SER A 227 21.13 -17.47 20.31
CA SER A 227 21.33 -18.41 21.43
C SER A 227 21.40 -17.73 22.82
N THR A 228 21.38 -16.38 22.87
CA THR A 228 21.34 -15.65 24.16
C THR A 228 19.87 -15.46 24.57
N PRO A 229 19.42 -16.09 25.67
CA PRO A 229 18.07 -15.85 26.19
C PRO A 229 17.93 -14.37 26.55
N PRO A 230 16.75 -13.76 26.37
CA PRO A 230 16.51 -12.37 26.74
C PRO A 230 16.78 -12.22 28.23
N ALA A 231 17.63 -11.26 28.60
CA ALA A 231 17.91 -10.93 29.99
C ALA A 231 16.59 -10.64 30.73
N ALA A 232 16.30 -11.40 31.77
CA ALA A 232 15.12 -11.19 32.62
C ALA A 232 15.09 -9.74 33.09
N GLY A 233 14.01 -9.04 32.72
CA GLY A 233 13.84 -7.63 33.02
C GLY A 233 13.97 -7.35 34.52
N GLN A 234 14.91 -6.51 34.89
CA GLN A 234 14.95 -5.89 36.19
C GLN A 234 13.74 -4.97 36.36
N PRO A 235 13.00 -5.05 37.47
CA PRO A 235 11.93 -4.11 37.76
C PRO A 235 12.49 -2.68 37.91
N PRO A 236 11.76 -1.63 37.47
CA PRO A 236 12.23 -0.26 37.62
C PRO A 236 12.38 0.12 39.08
N ALA A 237 13.53 0.64 39.45
CA ALA A 237 13.81 1.18 40.77
C ALA A 237 12.85 2.33 41.08
N ALA A 238 12.18 2.25 42.25
CA ALA A 238 11.37 3.34 42.78
C ALA A 238 12.25 4.58 42.98
N ARG A 239 11.84 5.70 42.44
CA ARG A 239 12.44 7.00 42.72
C ARG A 239 11.86 7.57 44.03
N PRO A 240 12.67 8.24 44.81
CA PRO A 240 12.27 8.85 46.08
C PRO A 240 11.31 10.03 45.90
#